data_24df4c4a4c216d602a43882637a332db
#
_entry.id   24df4c4a4c216d602a43882637a332db
#
_cell.length_a   1.000
_cell.length_b   1.000
_cell.length_c   1.000
_cell.angle_alpha   90.00
_cell.angle_beta   90.00
_cell.angle_gamma   90.00
#
_symmetry.space_group_name_H-M   'P 1'
#
loop_
_entity.id
_entity.type
_entity.pdbx_description
1 polymer ?
#
loop_
_entity_poly.entity_id
_entity_poly.type
_entity_poly.pdbx_seq_one_letter_code
_entity_poly.pdbx_strand_id
1 'polypeptide(L)'
;MHIHILGICGTFMGSMAVLAKELGHHVTGSDANVYPPMSTQLQAQGIELTQGYDPAQLDPAPDLVVIGNAMSRGNPAVEYVLNKGLPYVSGPQWLADHVLQGRWVLAVAGTHGKTTTSSMLAWVLEHAGMSPGFLIGGVPQNFAVSARLGGTPFFVIEADEYDSAFFDKRSKFVHYRPRTAILNNLEFDHADIFPDLPAIERQFHHLVRTIPSEGLVIHPTTEPALQRVIEMGCWTPVQTTGAGGQWQVKLLSADGSAFEVMFEGVSQGVVEWELTGQHNVANALATPVSYTHLRAHETRHD
;
A
#
# COMPACT_ATOMS: atom_id res chain seq x y z
N MET A 1 -1.86 -0.06 -24.63
CA MET A 1 -2.49 -1.39 -24.51
C MET A 1 -3.93 -1.22 -24.05
N HIS A 2 -4.80 -2.14 -24.42
CA HIS A 2 -6.12 -2.28 -23.82
C HIS A 2 -6.03 -3.24 -22.62
N ILE A 3 -6.31 -2.72 -21.43
CA ILE A 3 -6.31 -3.49 -20.17
C ILE A 3 -7.76 -3.61 -19.68
N HIS A 4 -8.23 -4.84 -19.48
CA HIS A 4 -9.53 -5.09 -18.86
C HIS A 4 -9.35 -5.60 -17.43
N ILE A 5 -10.06 -5.00 -16.47
CA ILE A 5 -9.89 -5.29 -15.03
C ILE A 5 -11.14 -5.98 -14.50
N LEU A 6 -10.99 -7.23 -14.03
CA LEU A 6 -12.06 -7.98 -13.35
C LEU A 6 -12.05 -7.64 -11.86
N GLY A 7 -13.18 -7.18 -11.32
CA GLY A 7 -13.32 -6.69 -9.95
C GLY A 7 -12.85 -5.25 -9.78
N ILE A 8 -13.05 -4.41 -10.79
CA ILE A 8 -12.52 -3.05 -10.88
C ILE A 8 -13.02 -2.10 -9.79
N CYS A 9 -14.21 -2.34 -9.25
CA CYS A 9 -14.80 -1.47 -8.21
C CYS A 9 -14.25 -1.72 -6.80
N GLY A 10 -13.38 -2.71 -6.61
CA GLY A 10 -12.62 -2.86 -5.38
C GLY A 10 -11.63 -1.69 -5.20
N THR A 11 -11.43 -1.23 -3.96
CA THR A 11 -10.61 -0.04 -3.65
C THR A 11 -9.20 -0.10 -4.28
N PHE A 12 -8.49 -1.21 -4.09
CA PHE A 12 -7.17 -1.41 -4.67
C PHE A 12 -7.22 -1.44 -6.21
N MET A 13 -8.16 -2.22 -6.77
CA MET A 13 -8.27 -2.40 -8.22
C MET A 13 -8.68 -1.12 -8.94
N GLY A 14 -9.59 -0.34 -8.34
CA GLY A 14 -10.00 0.96 -8.85
C GLY A 14 -8.85 1.98 -8.83
N SER A 15 -8.11 2.04 -7.73
CA SER A 15 -6.93 2.90 -7.64
C SER A 15 -5.85 2.52 -8.66
N MET A 16 -5.63 1.22 -8.86
CA MET A 16 -4.71 0.72 -9.89
C MET A 16 -5.20 1.07 -11.31
N ALA A 17 -6.52 1.02 -11.55
CA ALA A 17 -7.10 1.41 -12.85
C ALA A 17 -6.81 2.88 -13.19
N VAL A 18 -6.85 3.78 -12.19
CA VAL A 18 -6.47 5.18 -12.35
C VAL A 18 -5.00 5.30 -12.75
N LEU A 19 -4.08 4.59 -12.09
CA LEU A 19 -2.66 4.58 -12.45
C LEU A 19 -2.42 4.05 -13.87
N ALA A 20 -3.13 2.99 -14.26
CA ALA A 20 -3.04 2.45 -15.62
C ALA A 20 -3.50 3.47 -16.67
N LYS A 21 -4.55 4.24 -16.36
CA LYS A 21 -5.03 5.33 -17.20
C LYS A 21 -4.01 6.47 -17.31
N GLU A 22 -3.39 6.88 -16.19
CA GLU A 22 -2.33 7.90 -16.17
C GLU A 22 -1.09 7.46 -16.98
N LEU A 23 -0.80 6.16 -17.04
CA LEU A 23 0.25 5.58 -17.90
C LEU A 23 -0.12 5.57 -19.39
N GLY A 24 -1.32 6.04 -19.77
CA GLY A 24 -1.77 6.14 -21.15
C GLY A 24 -2.39 4.84 -21.71
N HIS A 25 -2.79 3.91 -20.85
CA HIS A 25 -3.49 2.71 -21.29
C HIS A 25 -4.98 2.99 -21.54
N HIS A 26 -5.57 2.25 -22.48
CA HIS A 26 -7.03 2.14 -22.59
C HIS A 26 -7.49 1.16 -21.52
N VAL A 27 -8.27 1.63 -20.56
CA VAL A 27 -8.71 0.84 -19.40
C VAL A 27 -10.20 0.67 -19.44
N THR A 28 -10.64 -0.59 -19.37
CA THR A 28 -12.03 -1.00 -19.16
C THR A 28 -12.09 -1.94 -17.96
N GLY A 29 -13.26 -2.18 -17.43
CA GLY A 29 -13.38 -3.17 -16.37
C GLY A 29 -14.81 -3.55 -16.03
N SER A 30 -14.92 -4.64 -15.29
CA SER A 30 -16.19 -5.19 -14.85
C SER A 30 -16.20 -5.54 -13.38
N ASP A 31 -17.37 -5.45 -12.80
CA ASP A 31 -17.62 -5.79 -11.41
C ASP A 31 -19.04 -6.30 -11.21
N ALA A 32 -19.24 -7.15 -10.21
CA ALA A 32 -20.59 -7.54 -9.78
C ALA A 32 -21.39 -6.33 -9.25
N ASN A 33 -20.69 -5.34 -8.68
CA ASN A 33 -21.23 -4.21 -7.95
C ASN A 33 -20.70 -2.87 -8.50
N VAL A 34 -21.26 -2.41 -9.63
CA VAL A 34 -20.91 -1.11 -10.22
C VAL A 34 -21.81 -0.01 -9.63
N TYR A 35 -21.41 0.54 -8.48
CA TYR A 35 -22.16 1.61 -7.78
C TYR A 35 -21.20 2.64 -7.13
N PRO A 36 -21.71 3.85 -6.82
CA PRO A 36 -20.94 4.88 -6.14
C PRO A 36 -20.41 4.44 -4.75
N PRO A 37 -19.26 4.99 -4.28
CA PRO A 37 -18.51 6.10 -4.90
C PRO A 37 -17.51 5.68 -5.97
N MET A 38 -17.05 4.41 -5.99
CA MET A 38 -15.95 3.97 -6.88
C MET A 38 -16.34 4.07 -8.35
N SER A 39 -17.54 3.65 -8.75
CA SER A 39 -17.98 3.73 -10.14
C SER A 39 -17.97 5.16 -10.66
N THR A 40 -18.44 6.13 -9.86
CA THR A 40 -18.43 7.54 -10.23
C THR A 40 -17.00 8.08 -10.41
N GLN A 41 -16.07 7.70 -9.52
CA GLN A 41 -14.68 8.12 -9.61
C GLN A 41 -14.01 7.57 -10.88
N LEU A 42 -14.21 6.29 -11.20
CA LEU A 42 -13.64 5.65 -12.37
C LEU A 42 -14.22 6.23 -13.68
N GLN A 43 -15.53 6.43 -13.73
CA GLN A 43 -16.20 7.05 -14.89
C GLN A 43 -15.73 8.49 -15.11
N ALA A 44 -15.50 9.27 -14.05
CA ALA A 44 -14.94 10.61 -14.15
C ALA A 44 -13.53 10.63 -14.77
N GLN A 45 -12.78 9.52 -14.66
CA GLN A 45 -11.48 9.32 -15.31
C GLN A 45 -11.61 8.77 -16.74
N GLY A 46 -12.83 8.62 -17.27
CA GLY A 46 -13.08 8.08 -18.62
C GLY A 46 -12.80 6.58 -18.71
N ILE A 47 -12.99 5.83 -17.61
CA ILE A 47 -12.88 4.37 -17.59
C ILE A 47 -14.27 3.78 -17.81
N GLU A 48 -14.38 2.89 -18.78
CA GLU A 48 -15.63 2.21 -19.11
C GLU A 48 -15.86 1.03 -18.14
N LEU A 49 -17.06 1.01 -17.53
CA LEU A 49 -17.43 0.01 -16.55
C LEU A 49 -18.61 -0.85 -17.06
N THR A 50 -18.51 -2.14 -16.86
CA THR A 50 -19.56 -3.12 -17.18
C THR A 50 -20.05 -3.80 -15.91
N GLN A 51 -21.37 -3.87 -15.74
CA GLN A 51 -22.00 -4.62 -14.65
C GLN A 51 -21.99 -6.12 -14.96
N GLY A 52 -21.51 -6.93 -14.01
CA GLY A 52 -21.46 -8.39 -14.12
C GLY A 52 -20.21 -8.88 -14.89
N TYR A 53 -20.18 -10.18 -15.15
CA TYR A 53 -19.01 -10.88 -15.69
C TYR A 53 -19.36 -11.71 -16.94
N ASP A 54 -20.15 -11.15 -17.87
CA ASP A 54 -20.47 -11.79 -19.14
C ASP A 54 -19.19 -11.85 -20.00
N PRO A 55 -18.79 -13.03 -20.53
CA PRO A 55 -17.65 -13.15 -21.41
C PRO A 55 -17.67 -12.27 -22.66
N ALA A 56 -18.85 -11.86 -23.15
CA ALA A 56 -18.99 -10.98 -24.31
C ALA A 56 -18.27 -9.62 -24.14
N GLN A 57 -18.06 -9.17 -22.92
CA GLN A 57 -17.31 -7.93 -22.62
C GLN A 57 -15.80 -8.03 -22.92
N LEU A 58 -15.28 -9.24 -23.11
CA LEU A 58 -13.91 -9.52 -23.50
C LEU A 58 -13.74 -9.72 -25.01
N ASP A 59 -14.72 -9.32 -25.81
CA ASP A 59 -14.68 -9.32 -27.28
C ASP A 59 -14.97 -7.90 -27.81
N PRO A 60 -14.01 -7.24 -28.49
CA PRO A 60 -12.69 -7.75 -28.89
C PRO A 60 -11.76 -7.99 -27.67
N ALA A 61 -10.90 -9.02 -27.81
CA ALA A 61 -10.02 -9.43 -26.71
C ALA A 61 -9.09 -8.28 -26.30
N PRO A 62 -8.98 -7.98 -24.97
CA PRO A 62 -8.01 -7.03 -24.47
C PRO A 62 -6.58 -7.58 -24.62
N ASP A 63 -5.59 -6.68 -24.62
CA ASP A 63 -4.17 -7.07 -24.63
C ASP A 63 -3.77 -7.77 -23.32
N LEU A 64 -4.43 -7.41 -22.20
CA LEU A 64 -4.16 -7.96 -20.88
C LEU A 64 -5.43 -7.92 -20.01
N VAL A 65 -5.68 -9.00 -19.29
CA VAL A 65 -6.72 -9.03 -18.24
C VAL A 65 -6.05 -8.96 -16.86
N VAL A 66 -6.42 -7.97 -16.04
CA VAL A 66 -5.98 -7.90 -14.66
C VAL A 66 -7.08 -8.44 -13.74
N ILE A 67 -6.76 -9.45 -12.96
CA ILE A 67 -7.74 -10.20 -12.16
C ILE A 67 -7.59 -9.82 -10.67
N GLY A 68 -8.67 -9.27 -10.10
CA GLY A 68 -8.72 -8.94 -8.68
C GLY A 68 -8.83 -10.16 -7.76
N ASN A 69 -8.43 -10.01 -6.51
CA ASN A 69 -8.40 -11.09 -5.52
C ASN A 69 -9.78 -11.64 -5.13
N ALA A 70 -10.84 -10.87 -5.34
CA ALA A 70 -12.21 -11.34 -5.10
C ALA A 70 -12.71 -12.30 -6.18
N MET A 71 -11.99 -12.46 -7.29
CA MET A 71 -12.34 -13.38 -8.36
C MET A 71 -11.96 -14.81 -8.01
N SER A 72 -12.81 -15.75 -8.46
CA SER A 72 -12.60 -17.20 -8.23
C SER A 72 -12.91 -18.02 -9.46
N ARG A 73 -12.51 -19.30 -9.44
CA ARG A 73 -12.92 -20.28 -10.44
C ARG A 73 -14.45 -20.41 -10.42
N GLY A 74 -15.00 -20.65 -11.59
CA GLY A 74 -16.45 -20.67 -11.82
C GLY A 74 -17.05 -19.32 -12.19
N ASN A 75 -16.31 -18.21 -12.08
CA ASN A 75 -16.72 -16.91 -12.62
C ASN A 75 -16.68 -16.97 -14.16
N PRO A 76 -17.76 -16.60 -14.89
CA PRO A 76 -17.83 -16.77 -16.36
C PRO A 76 -16.71 -16.07 -17.10
N ALA A 77 -16.33 -14.84 -16.73
CA ALA A 77 -15.26 -14.10 -17.37
C ALA A 77 -13.89 -14.74 -17.07
N VAL A 78 -13.66 -15.22 -15.83
CA VAL A 78 -12.43 -15.93 -15.46
C VAL A 78 -12.29 -17.21 -16.29
N GLU A 79 -13.36 -18.02 -16.39
CA GLU A 79 -13.33 -19.25 -17.19
C GLU A 79 -13.10 -18.96 -18.68
N TYR A 80 -13.66 -17.87 -19.19
CA TYR A 80 -13.42 -17.45 -20.57
C TYR A 80 -11.95 -17.09 -20.82
N VAL A 81 -11.34 -16.28 -19.90
CA VAL A 81 -9.92 -15.92 -19.97
C VAL A 81 -9.04 -17.17 -20.03
N LEU A 82 -9.29 -18.14 -19.13
CA LEU A 82 -8.53 -19.38 -19.07
C LEU A 82 -8.72 -20.26 -20.30
N ASN A 83 -9.96 -20.43 -20.76
CA ASN A 83 -10.29 -21.27 -21.91
C ASN A 83 -9.75 -20.70 -23.23
N LYS A 84 -9.69 -19.39 -23.35
CA LYS A 84 -9.16 -18.71 -24.55
C LYS A 84 -7.65 -18.49 -24.48
N GLY A 85 -7.02 -18.74 -23.34
CA GLY A 85 -5.59 -18.48 -23.14
C GLY A 85 -5.25 -17.00 -23.27
N LEU A 86 -6.16 -16.11 -22.86
CA LEU A 86 -5.88 -14.67 -22.86
C LEU A 86 -4.77 -14.35 -21.85
N PRO A 87 -3.88 -13.38 -22.13
CA PRO A 87 -2.90 -12.93 -21.16
C PRO A 87 -3.58 -12.39 -19.91
N TYR A 88 -3.16 -12.85 -18.74
CA TYR A 88 -3.70 -12.36 -17.47
C TYR A 88 -2.64 -12.26 -16.37
N VAL A 89 -2.90 -11.39 -15.40
CA VAL A 89 -2.01 -11.09 -14.27
C VAL A 89 -2.83 -10.67 -13.05
N SER A 90 -2.26 -10.78 -11.86
CA SER A 90 -2.86 -10.18 -10.65
C SER A 90 -2.63 -8.67 -10.58
N GLY A 91 -3.52 -7.93 -9.91
CA GLY A 91 -3.35 -6.49 -9.70
C GLY A 91 -1.99 -6.13 -9.05
N PRO A 92 -1.58 -6.77 -7.95
CA PRO A 92 -0.29 -6.50 -7.32
C PRO A 92 0.93 -6.77 -8.21
N GLN A 93 0.88 -7.83 -9.02
CA GLN A 93 1.96 -8.12 -9.98
C GLN A 93 2.01 -7.05 -11.08
N TRP A 94 0.86 -6.69 -11.65
CA TRP A 94 0.80 -5.62 -12.66
C TRP A 94 1.38 -4.30 -12.12
N LEU A 95 0.99 -3.92 -10.90
CA LEU A 95 1.49 -2.72 -10.23
C LEU A 95 3.02 -2.77 -10.06
N ALA A 96 3.55 -3.92 -9.62
CA ALA A 96 4.98 -4.12 -9.46
C ALA A 96 5.75 -3.92 -10.77
N ASP A 97 5.25 -4.49 -11.87
CA ASP A 97 5.94 -4.51 -13.16
C ASP A 97 5.85 -3.17 -13.91
N HIS A 98 4.74 -2.44 -13.77
CA HIS A 98 4.46 -1.26 -14.60
C HIS A 98 4.56 0.07 -13.83
N VAL A 99 4.44 0.06 -12.51
CA VAL A 99 4.44 1.28 -11.69
C VAL A 99 5.61 1.34 -10.72
N LEU A 100 5.88 0.24 -10.00
CA LEU A 100 6.84 0.28 -8.89
C LEU A 100 8.29 0.02 -9.31
N GLN A 101 8.52 -0.58 -10.47
CA GLN A 101 9.87 -0.89 -10.94
C GLN A 101 10.70 0.38 -11.08
N GLY A 102 11.90 0.38 -10.48
CA GLY A 102 12.83 1.51 -10.51
C GLY A 102 12.45 2.65 -9.55
N ARG A 103 11.39 2.51 -8.76
CA ARG A 103 10.98 3.50 -7.76
C ARG A 103 11.49 3.15 -6.36
N TRP A 104 11.57 4.16 -5.53
CA TRP A 104 11.74 4.00 -4.09
C TRP A 104 10.36 3.81 -3.45
N VAL A 105 10.00 2.55 -3.24
CA VAL A 105 8.71 2.20 -2.65
C VAL A 105 8.78 2.30 -1.13
N LEU A 106 7.82 3.04 -0.55
CA LEU A 106 7.59 3.16 0.89
C LEU A 106 6.29 2.44 1.21
N ALA A 107 6.39 1.27 1.80
CA ALA A 107 5.24 0.45 2.15
C ALA A 107 4.81 0.65 3.60
N VAL A 108 3.52 0.74 3.83
CA VAL A 108 2.92 0.77 5.17
C VAL A 108 2.06 -0.47 5.36
N ALA A 109 2.52 -1.39 6.19
CA ALA A 109 1.85 -2.64 6.54
C ALA A 109 1.41 -2.64 8.01
N GLY A 110 0.47 -3.50 8.36
CA GLY A 110 -0.07 -3.64 9.71
C GLY A 110 -1.54 -4.01 9.70
N THR A 111 -2.05 -4.51 10.80
CA THR A 111 -3.48 -4.82 10.92
C THR A 111 -4.31 -3.53 10.87
N HIS A 112 -3.87 -2.49 11.60
CA HIS A 112 -4.58 -1.22 11.72
C HIS A 112 -3.70 -0.02 11.36
N GLY A 113 -4.34 1.10 10.99
CA GLY A 113 -3.67 2.38 10.76
C GLY A 113 -2.94 2.52 9.41
N LYS A 114 -2.96 1.51 8.53
CA LYS A 114 -2.31 1.53 7.20
C LYS A 114 -2.67 2.79 6.40
N THR A 115 -3.97 3.01 6.18
CA THR A 115 -4.49 4.14 5.39
C THR A 115 -4.09 5.49 5.97
N THR A 116 -4.23 5.64 7.29
CA THR A 116 -3.87 6.88 8.01
C THR A 116 -2.37 7.17 7.88
N THR A 117 -1.52 6.19 8.19
CA THR A 117 -0.06 6.34 8.11
C THR A 117 0.41 6.59 6.68
N SER A 118 -0.14 5.88 5.69
CA SER A 118 0.18 6.10 4.27
C SER A 118 -0.21 7.51 3.81
N SER A 119 -1.37 7.99 4.25
CA SER A 119 -1.85 9.35 3.94
C SER A 119 -0.95 10.42 4.54
N MET A 120 -0.58 10.26 5.82
CA MET A 120 0.37 11.15 6.50
C MET A 120 1.74 11.15 5.80
N LEU A 121 2.26 9.97 5.47
CA LEU A 121 3.56 9.83 4.80
C LEU A 121 3.55 10.50 3.42
N ALA A 122 2.52 10.25 2.60
CA ALA A 122 2.37 10.89 1.31
C ALA A 122 2.29 12.43 1.45
N TRP A 123 1.58 12.93 2.45
CA TRP A 123 1.47 14.36 2.72
C TRP A 123 2.79 14.97 3.19
N VAL A 124 3.54 14.30 4.08
CA VAL A 124 4.86 14.77 4.53
C VAL A 124 5.83 14.89 3.35
N LEU A 125 5.84 13.89 2.45
CA LEU A 125 6.67 13.93 1.24
C LEU A 125 6.22 15.04 0.27
N GLU A 126 4.91 15.24 0.09
CA GLU A 126 4.37 16.32 -0.72
C GLU A 126 4.76 17.68 -0.19
N HIS A 127 4.58 17.90 1.12
CA HIS A 127 4.92 19.17 1.77
C HIS A 127 6.43 19.46 1.70
N ALA A 128 7.26 18.41 1.68
CA ALA A 128 8.70 18.52 1.48
C ALA A 128 9.11 18.76 0.01
N GLY A 129 8.17 18.90 -0.92
CA GLY A 129 8.43 19.12 -2.34
C GLY A 129 8.82 17.87 -3.12
N MET A 130 8.69 16.68 -2.51
CA MET A 130 9.09 15.41 -3.13
C MET A 130 8.04 14.82 -4.09
N SER A 131 6.87 15.44 -4.24
CA SER A 131 5.81 15.03 -5.19
C SER A 131 5.68 13.50 -5.39
N PRO A 132 5.39 12.72 -4.33
CA PRO A 132 5.39 11.27 -4.41
C PRO A 132 4.24 10.74 -5.26
N GLY A 133 4.43 9.56 -5.90
CA GLY A 133 3.33 8.71 -6.29
C GLY A 133 2.74 8.02 -5.07
N PHE A 134 1.49 7.56 -5.18
CA PHE A 134 0.90 6.76 -4.12
C PHE A 134 -0.28 5.90 -4.61
N LEU A 135 -0.56 4.82 -3.86
CA LEU A 135 -1.79 4.04 -3.90
C LEU A 135 -2.22 3.76 -2.46
N ILE A 136 -3.34 4.33 -2.05
CA ILE A 136 -3.87 4.31 -0.68
C ILE A 136 -5.30 3.79 -0.70
N GLY A 137 -5.68 3.00 0.30
CA GLY A 137 -6.99 2.34 0.40
C GLY A 137 -8.18 3.28 0.68
N GLY A 138 -7.98 4.58 0.65
CA GLY A 138 -8.99 5.62 0.79
C GLY A 138 -8.58 6.87 0.00
N VAL A 139 -9.42 7.89 0.03
CA VAL A 139 -9.11 9.20 -0.58
C VAL A 139 -8.61 10.14 0.52
N PRO A 140 -7.30 10.41 0.60
CA PRO A 140 -6.77 11.35 1.57
C PRO A 140 -7.28 12.76 1.26
N GLN A 141 -7.78 13.46 2.28
CA GLN A 141 -8.42 14.78 2.10
C GLN A 141 -7.54 15.81 1.38
N ASN A 142 -6.23 15.76 1.63
CA ASN A 142 -5.25 16.65 1.05
C ASN A 142 -5.01 16.43 -0.46
N PHE A 143 -5.39 15.28 -1.02
CA PHE A 143 -5.10 14.92 -2.41
C PHE A 143 -6.33 14.77 -3.30
N ALA A 144 -7.51 14.54 -2.73
CA ALA A 144 -8.77 14.29 -3.43
C ALA A 144 -8.77 13.07 -4.39
N VAL A 145 -7.72 12.27 -4.39
CA VAL A 145 -7.57 11.03 -5.17
C VAL A 145 -6.95 9.93 -4.30
N SER A 146 -7.26 8.66 -4.61
CA SER A 146 -6.71 7.50 -3.90
C SER A 146 -5.39 7.00 -4.49
N ALA A 147 -5.04 7.42 -5.71
CA ALA A 147 -3.82 7.05 -6.39
C ALA A 147 -3.38 8.11 -7.39
N ARG A 148 -2.07 8.24 -7.58
CA ARG A 148 -1.43 9.03 -8.63
C ARG A 148 0.00 8.53 -8.88
N LEU A 149 0.56 8.78 -10.07
CA LEU A 149 1.94 8.39 -10.40
C LEU A 149 3.00 9.25 -9.71
N GLY A 150 2.68 10.50 -9.40
CA GLY A 150 3.64 11.46 -8.84
C GLY A 150 4.71 11.93 -9.84
N GLY A 151 5.52 12.91 -9.42
CA GLY A 151 6.55 13.53 -10.24
C GLY A 151 7.98 13.05 -9.97
N THR A 152 8.18 12.18 -8.96
CA THR A 152 9.50 11.71 -8.51
C THR A 152 9.54 10.19 -8.40
N PRO A 153 10.71 9.58 -8.14
CA PRO A 153 10.81 8.14 -7.93
C PRO A 153 10.14 7.61 -6.66
N PHE A 154 9.76 8.46 -5.71
CA PHE A 154 9.14 8.03 -4.45
C PHE A 154 7.70 7.58 -4.67
N PHE A 155 7.34 6.43 -4.08
CA PHE A 155 6.00 5.88 -4.18
C PHE A 155 5.54 5.31 -2.84
N VAL A 156 4.47 5.89 -2.28
CA VAL A 156 3.86 5.41 -1.02
C VAL A 156 2.77 4.40 -1.34
N ILE A 157 2.80 3.25 -0.69
CA ILE A 157 1.79 2.21 -0.89
C ILE A 157 1.27 1.66 0.43
N GLU A 158 -0.04 1.58 0.53
CA GLU A 158 -0.71 0.80 1.56
C GLU A 158 -0.51 -0.68 1.27
N ALA A 159 0.15 -1.39 2.18
CA ALA A 159 0.62 -2.75 1.99
C ALA A 159 -0.25 -3.74 2.75
N ASP A 160 -1.13 -4.40 2.00
CA ASP A 160 -2.14 -5.31 2.49
C ASP A 160 -1.63 -6.76 2.49
N GLU A 161 -1.95 -7.52 3.54
CA GLU A 161 -1.59 -8.93 3.75
C GLU A 161 -2.48 -9.91 2.98
N TYR A 162 -3.60 -9.48 2.40
CA TYR A 162 -4.47 -10.33 1.60
C TYR A 162 -3.76 -10.96 0.40
N ASP A 163 -4.22 -12.13 -0.03
CA ASP A 163 -3.73 -12.81 -1.24
C ASP A 163 -3.96 -11.96 -2.50
N SER A 164 -3.14 -12.21 -3.51
CA SER A 164 -3.09 -11.39 -4.73
C SER A 164 -4.18 -11.73 -5.73
N ALA A 165 -4.47 -13.02 -5.91
CA ALA A 165 -5.50 -13.54 -6.82
C ALA A 165 -5.80 -15.01 -6.51
N PHE A 166 -6.82 -15.59 -7.15
CA PHE A 166 -7.14 -17.01 -6.99
C PHE A 166 -5.99 -17.94 -7.42
N PHE A 167 -5.15 -17.52 -8.35
CA PHE A 167 -3.99 -18.26 -8.86
C PHE A 167 -2.65 -17.84 -8.22
N ASP A 168 -2.64 -16.78 -7.41
CA ASP A 168 -1.46 -16.31 -6.68
C ASP A 168 -1.83 -16.03 -5.21
N LYS A 169 -1.45 -16.97 -4.34
CA LYS A 169 -1.77 -16.93 -2.91
C LYS A 169 -0.73 -16.22 -2.06
N ARG A 170 0.27 -15.56 -2.68
CA ARG A 170 1.16 -14.65 -1.97
C ARG A 170 0.40 -13.40 -1.55
N SER A 171 0.71 -12.88 -0.37
CA SER A 171 0.18 -11.59 0.07
C SER A 171 0.57 -10.48 -0.90
N LYS A 172 -0.34 -9.53 -1.14
CA LYS A 172 -0.14 -8.43 -2.10
C LYS A 172 1.18 -7.70 -1.89
N PHE A 173 1.53 -7.43 -0.64
CA PHE A 173 2.71 -6.65 -0.29
C PHE A 173 4.05 -7.31 -0.70
N VAL A 174 4.10 -8.63 -0.91
CA VAL A 174 5.32 -9.33 -1.37
C VAL A 174 5.73 -8.89 -2.78
N HIS A 175 4.78 -8.46 -3.58
CA HIS A 175 5.03 -7.94 -4.93
C HIS A 175 5.69 -6.55 -4.93
N TYR A 176 5.50 -5.76 -3.87
CA TYR A 176 5.85 -4.34 -3.86
C TYR A 176 7.34 -4.05 -3.69
N ARG A 177 8.10 -4.99 -3.10
CA ARG A 177 9.56 -4.92 -2.90
C ARG A 177 10.01 -3.55 -2.38
N PRO A 178 9.50 -3.12 -1.21
CA PRO A 178 9.77 -1.77 -0.71
C PRO A 178 11.24 -1.60 -0.33
N ARG A 179 11.74 -0.37 -0.44
CA ARG A 179 13.02 0.02 0.16
C ARG A 179 12.84 0.54 1.58
N THR A 180 11.68 1.08 1.90
CA THR A 180 11.31 1.49 3.26
C THR A 180 9.99 0.83 3.63
N ALA A 181 9.93 0.13 4.74
CA ALA A 181 8.72 -0.51 5.24
C ALA A 181 8.40 -0.04 6.66
N ILE A 182 7.21 0.49 6.85
CA ILE A 182 6.60 0.75 8.14
C ILE A 182 5.70 -0.44 8.47
N LEU A 183 5.96 -1.08 9.62
CA LEU A 183 5.14 -2.13 10.18
C LEU A 183 4.45 -1.54 11.43
N ASN A 184 3.17 -1.16 11.31
CA ASN A 184 2.47 -0.41 12.36
C ASN A 184 2.17 -1.26 13.60
N ASN A 185 1.53 -2.39 13.38
CA ASN A 185 1.08 -3.34 14.40
C ASN A 185 0.78 -4.68 13.74
N LEU A 186 0.63 -5.72 14.54
CA LEU A 186 0.29 -7.04 14.03
C LEU A 186 -0.53 -7.83 15.05
N GLU A 187 -1.81 -7.97 14.75
CA GLU A 187 -2.77 -8.73 15.53
C GLU A 187 -3.41 -9.82 14.69
N PHE A 188 -4.09 -10.77 15.35
CA PHE A 188 -4.85 -11.79 14.64
C PHE A 188 -6.13 -11.16 14.07
N ASP A 189 -6.15 -11.01 12.77
CA ASP A 189 -7.30 -10.54 11.98
C ASP A 189 -7.44 -11.39 10.72
N HIS A 190 -8.53 -11.19 9.96
CA HIS A 190 -8.77 -11.91 8.71
C HIS A 190 -8.82 -13.43 8.89
N ALA A 191 -9.63 -13.90 9.85
CA ALA A 191 -9.83 -15.32 10.15
C ALA A 191 -10.43 -16.13 8.97
N ASP A 192 -10.88 -15.47 7.93
CA ASP A 192 -11.34 -16.04 6.67
C ASP A 192 -10.18 -16.58 5.80
N ILE A 193 -8.97 -16.03 5.95
CA ILE A 193 -7.79 -16.41 5.16
C ILE A 193 -6.61 -16.91 5.99
N PHE A 194 -6.51 -16.52 7.26
CA PHE A 194 -5.42 -16.94 8.15
C PHE A 194 -5.95 -17.76 9.34
N PRO A 195 -5.39 -18.95 9.59
CA PRO A 195 -5.83 -19.80 10.69
C PRO A 195 -5.40 -19.30 12.06
N ASP A 196 -4.29 -18.55 12.13
CA ASP A 196 -3.69 -18.09 13.37
C ASP A 196 -2.73 -16.90 13.16
N LEU A 197 -2.33 -16.24 14.23
CA LEU A 197 -1.36 -15.14 14.19
C LEU A 197 0.00 -15.56 13.60
N PRO A 198 0.59 -16.73 13.92
CA PRO A 198 1.81 -17.20 13.28
C PRO A 198 1.73 -17.29 11.74
N ALA A 199 0.55 -17.55 11.18
CA ALA A 199 0.36 -17.55 9.73
C ALA A 199 0.52 -16.15 9.16
N ILE A 200 -0.01 -15.11 9.83
CA ILE A 200 0.14 -13.71 9.45
C ILE A 200 1.61 -13.27 9.65
N GLU A 201 2.25 -13.62 10.77
CA GLU A 201 3.67 -13.33 11.02
C GLU A 201 4.56 -13.87 9.89
N ARG A 202 4.29 -15.07 9.36
CA ARG A 202 5.01 -15.62 8.21
C ARG A 202 4.84 -14.77 6.94
N GLN A 203 3.65 -14.20 6.71
CA GLN A 203 3.45 -13.29 5.56
C GLN A 203 4.25 -12.00 5.74
N PHE A 204 4.22 -11.41 6.93
CA PHE A 204 5.04 -10.23 7.23
C PHE A 204 6.54 -10.53 7.09
N HIS A 205 6.99 -11.71 7.51
CA HIS A 205 8.37 -12.12 7.27
C HIS A 205 8.68 -12.27 5.77
N HIS A 206 7.72 -12.73 4.94
CA HIS A 206 7.91 -12.74 3.49
C HIS A 206 8.08 -11.33 2.93
N LEU A 207 7.36 -10.32 3.45
CA LEU A 207 7.59 -8.92 3.11
C LEU A 207 9.00 -8.47 3.53
N VAL A 208 9.39 -8.67 4.79
CA VAL A 208 10.71 -8.27 5.32
C VAL A 208 11.85 -8.83 4.48
N ARG A 209 11.74 -10.07 4.01
CA ARG A 209 12.75 -10.71 3.13
C ARG A 209 12.89 -10.06 1.76
N THR A 210 11.95 -9.23 1.33
CA THR A 210 12.02 -8.53 0.03
C THR A 210 12.70 -7.18 0.13
N ILE A 211 12.96 -6.68 1.34
CA ILE A 211 13.54 -5.36 1.58
C ILE A 211 15.06 -5.44 1.44
N PRO A 212 15.70 -4.60 0.63
CA PRO A 212 17.14 -4.63 0.44
C PRO A 212 17.91 -4.21 1.70
N SER A 213 19.18 -4.63 1.81
CA SER A 213 20.04 -4.30 2.93
C SER A 213 20.36 -2.78 3.06
N GLU A 214 20.16 -2.02 1.99
CA GLU A 214 20.28 -0.55 1.97
C GLU A 214 18.93 0.14 2.27
N GLY A 215 17.91 -0.62 2.59
CA GLY A 215 16.58 -0.14 2.95
C GLY A 215 16.44 0.17 4.43
N LEU A 216 15.19 0.29 4.88
CA LEU A 216 14.84 0.51 6.28
C LEU A 216 13.55 -0.20 6.64
N VAL A 217 13.54 -0.88 7.78
CA VAL A 217 12.33 -1.38 8.45
C VAL A 217 12.07 -0.52 9.69
N ILE A 218 10.83 -0.10 9.87
CA ILE A 218 10.39 0.71 11.02
C ILE A 218 9.27 -0.04 11.71
N HIS A 219 9.39 -0.26 13.00
CA HIS A 219 8.30 -0.87 13.79
C HIS A 219 8.28 -0.37 15.25
N PRO A 220 7.12 -0.39 15.92
CA PRO A 220 7.05 -0.03 17.33
C PRO A 220 7.64 -1.14 18.22
N THR A 221 8.26 -0.74 19.32
CA THR A 221 8.80 -1.65 20.34
C THR A 221 7.72 -2.40 21.10
N THR A 222 6.49 -1.87 21.11
CA THR A 222 5.36 -2.40 21.88
C THR A 222 4.63 -3.55 21.20
N GLU A 223 5.09 -3.99 20.02
CA GLU A 223 4.45 -5.02 19.20
C GLU A 223 5.25 -6.34 19.20
N PRO A 224 4.96 -7.28 20.13
CA PRO A 224 5.71 -8.52 20.24
C PRO A 224 5.62 -9.40 18.98
N ALA A 225 4.51 -9.36 18.24
CA ALA A 225 4.36 -10.09 17.00
C ALA A 225 5.33 -9.60 15.93
N LEU A 226 5.51 -8.29 15.79
CA LEU A 226 6.48 -7.70 14.87
C LEU A 226 7.93 -8.01 15.30
N GLN A 227 8.20 -8.01 16.60
CA GLN A 227 9.51 -8.43 17.10
C GLN A 227 9.84 -9.87 16.67
N ARG A 228 8.89 -10.81 16.81
CA ARG A 228 9.06 -12.20 16.32
C ARG A 228 9.28 -12.27 14.80
N VAL A 229 8.58 -11.43 14.03
CA VAL A 229 8.80 -11.33 12.57
C VAL A 229 10.24 -10.95 12.26
N ILE A 230 10.80 -9.94 12.94
CA ILE A 230 12.19 -9.52 12.77
C ILE A 230 13.18 -10.64 13.20
N GLU A 231 12.89 -11.33 14.29
CA GLU A 231 13.70 -12.45 14.80
C GLU A 231 13.73 -13.68 13.86
N MET A 232 12.71 -13.86 13.00
CA MET A 232 12.73 -14.89 11.94
C MET A 232 13.85 -14.63 10.91
N GLY A 233 14.39 -13.41 10.85
CA GLY A 233 15.47 -12.96 9.99
C GLY A 233 15.17 -11.62 9.33
N CYS A 234 16.04 -10.66 9.54
CA CYS A 234 16.02 -9.35 8.90
C CYS A 234 17.43 -8.97 8.48
N TRP A 235 17.60 -8.60 7.21
CA TRP A 235 18.90 -8.24 6.62
C TRP A 235 19.00 -6.73 6.35
N THR A 236 17.97 -6.00 6.75
CA THR A 236 17.79 -4.57 6.54
C THR A 236 17.96 -3.85 7.87
N PRO A 237 18.57 -2.66 7.93
CA PRO A 237 18.55 -1.83 9.13
C PRO A 237 17.15 -1.65 9.71
N VAL A 238 17.04 -1.70 11.01
CA VAL A 238 15.76 -1.56 11.74
C VAL A 238 15.84 -0.31 12.62
N GLN A 239 14.80 0.50 12.58
CA GLN A 239 14.58 1.59 13.53
C GLN A 239 13.27 1.36 14.29
N THR A 240 13.30 1.62 15.57
CA THR A 240 12.17 1.37 16.46
C THR A 240 11.51 2.65 16.93
N THR A 241 10.18 2.60 17.05
CA THR A 241 9.35 3.71 17.51
C THR A 241 8.66 3.38 18.84
N GLY A 242 8.21 4.41 19.56
CA GLY A 242 7.45 4.25 20.81
C GLY A 242 8.33 4.13 22.04
N ALA A 243 7.75 3.67 23.15
CA ALA A 243 8.41 3.60 24.45
C ALA A 243 9.65 2.69 24.39
N GLY A 244 10.81 3.23 24.76
CA GLY A 244 12.09 2.51 24.70
C GLY A 244 12.68 2.36 23.30
N GLY A 245 12.02 2.86 22.26
CA GLY A 245 12.54 2.91 20.89
C GLY A 245 13.49 4.09 20.67
N GLN A 246 14.16 4.10 19.53
CA GLN A 246 15.03 5.21 19.11
C GLN A 246 14.21 6.48 18.85
N TRP A 247 13.02 6.31 18.27
CA TRP A 247 12.07 7.38 18.00
C TRP A 247 10.95 7.38 19.03
N GLN A 248 10.77 8.47 19.69
CA GLN A 248 9.79 8.62 20.77
C GLN A 248 8.98 9.91 20.60
N VAL A 249 7.88 10.01 21.30
CA VAL A 249 7.11 11.23 21.42
C VAL A 249 7.07 11.70 22.87
N LYS A 250 7.11 13.02 23.04
CA LYS A 250 6.78 13.69 24.29
C LYS A 250 5.50 14.47 24.05
N LEU A 251 4.40 14.03 24.67
CA LEU A 251 3.12 14.72 24.55
C LEU A 251 3.22 16.12 25.17
N LEU A 252 2.75 17.11 24.41
CA LEU A 252 2.58 18.50 24.86
C LEU A 252 1.12 18.78 25.23
N SER A 253 0.17 18.07 24.60
CA SER A 253 -1.24 18.01 25.00
C SER A 253 -1.69 16.58 25.27
N ALA A 254 -2.55 16.42 26.28
CA ALA A 254 -2.98 15.10 26.76
C ALA A 254 -3.80 14.32 25.72
N ASP A 255 -4.50 15.02 24.84
CA ASP A 255 -5.31 14.45 23.76
C ASP A 255 -4.51 14.04 22.52
N GLY A 256 -3.19 14.36 22.48
CA GLY A 256 -2.32 14.05 21.34
C GLY A 256 -2.37 15.06 20.19
N SER A 257 -3.07 16.19 20.36
CA SER A 257 -3.12 17.27 19.34
C SER A 257 -1.80 18.05 19.22
N ALA A 258 -0.90 17.95 20.20
CA ALA A 258 0.44 18.52 20.15
C ALA A 258 1.45 17.57 20.82
N PHE A 259 2.57 17.33 20.14
CA PHE A 259 3.65 16.49 20.66
C PHE A 259 5.00 16.84 20.02
N GLU A 260 6.07 16.58 20.74
CA GLU A 260 7.44 16.72 20.31
C GLU A 260 7.99 15.36 19.86
N VAL A 261 8.56 15.32 18.66
CA VAL A 261 9.23 14.12 18.11
C VAL A 261 10.67 14.10 18.59
N MET A 262 11.10 12.97 19.16
CA MET A 262 12.43 12.77 19.72
C MET A 262 13.15 11.64 19.00
N PHE A 263 14.41 11.83 18.62
CA PHE A 263 15.30 10.77 18.17
C PHE A 263 16.49 10.65 19.12
N GLU A 264 16.65 9.48 19.75
CA GLU A 264 17.69 9.21 20.74
C GLU A 264 17.82 10.31 21.82
N GLY A 265 16.67 10.82 22.26
CA GLY A 265 16.57 11.88 23.28
C GLY A 265 16.77 13.31 22.77
N VAL A 266 17.02 13.49 21.47
CA VAL A 266 17.18 14.82 20.84
C VAL A 266 15.89 15.19 20.11
N SER A 267 15.40 16.42 20.37
CA SER A 267 14.20 16.97 19.68
C SER A 267 14.42 17.11 18.19
N GLN A 268 13.47 16.60 17.42
CA GLN A 268 13.43 16.73 15.96
C GLN A 268 12.39 17.76 15.50
N GLY A 269 11.57 18.25 16.41
CA GLY A 269 10.53 19.24 16.14
C GLY A 269 9.21 18.93 16.82
N VAL A 270 8.28 19.85 16.70
CA VAL A 270 6.94 19.77 17.28
C VAL A 270 5.91 19.58 16.18
N VAL A 271 4.97 18.69 16.42
CA VAL A 271 3.78 18.50 15.59
C VAL A 271 2.58 19.08 16.33
N GLU A 272 1.84 19.94 15.66
CA GLU A 272 0.55 20.47 16.09
C GLU A 272 -0.47 20.22 14.99
N TRP A 273 -1.62 19.65 15.34
CA TRP A 273 -2.65 19.26 14.38
C TRP A 273 -4.05 19.17 15.02
N GLU A 274 -5.07 18.94 14.20
CA GLU A 274 -6.44 18.79 14.67
C GLU A 274 -6.81 17.35 15.06
N LEU A 275 -5.93 16.37 14.75
CA LEU A 275 -6.17 14.99 15.11
C LEU A 275 -5.95 14.75 16.62
N THR A 276 -6.72 13.82 17.17
CA THR A 276 -6.62 13.43 18.59
C THR A 276 -6.42 11.92 18.73
N GLY A 277 -5.97 11.51 19.90
CA GLY A 277 -5.77 10.11 20.26
C GLY A 277 -4.34 9.60 20.03
N GLN A 278 -3.88 8.80 20.97
CA GLN A 278 -2.51 8.28 20.99
C GLN A 278 -2.20 7.37 19.77
N HIS A 279 -3.22 6.69 19.21
CA HIS A 279 -3.06 5.89 18.00
C HIS A 279 -2.67 6.74 16.78
N ASN A 280 -3.21 7.97 16.67
CA ASN A 280 -2.80 8.90 15.60
C ASN A 280 -1.37 9.40 15.81
N VAL A 281 -0.98 9.66 17.06
CA VAL A 281 0.40 10.04 17.42
C VAL A 281 1.37 8.90 17.06
N ALA A 282 1.02 7.64 17.36
CA ALA A 282 1.83 6.48 17.00
C ALA A 282 1.95 6.32 15.47
N ASN A 283 0.85 6.44 14.74
CA ASN A 283 0.84 6.41 13.26
C ASN A 283 1.73 7.51 12.67
N ALA A 284 1.66 8.73 13.24
CA ALA A 284 2.46 9.86 12.77
C ALA A 284 3.95 9.67 13.03
N LEU A 285 4.34 9.06 14.16
CA LEU A 285 5.74 8.93 14.55
C LEU A 285 6.60 8.18 13.49
N ALA A 286 6.02 7.22 12.79
CA ALA A 286 6.73 6.47 11.76
C ALA A 286 7.00 7.29 10.48
N THR A 287 6.26 8.37 10.22
CA THR A 287 6.39 9.14 8.98
C THR A 287 7.66 10.01 8.90
N PRO A 288 8.07 10.78 9.95
CA PRO A 288 9.33 11.50 9.93
C PRO A 288 10.55 10.57 9.89
N VAL A 289 10.45 9.36 10.46
CA VAL A 289 11.50 8.33 10.37
C VAL A 289 11.75 7.96 8.91
N SER A 290 10.68 7.69 8.16
CA SER A 290 10.75 7.37 6.74
C SER A 290 11.32 8.54 5.92
N TYR A 291 10.89 9.77 6.21
CA TYR A 291 11.36 10.98 5.54
C TYR A 291 12.86 11.23 5.77
N THR A 292 13.34 11.11 7.01
CA THR A 292 14.77 11.28 7.33
C THR A 292 15.65 10.26 6.63
N HIS A 293 15.17 9.02 6.49
CA HIS A 293 15.87 8.00 5.71
C HIS A 293 16.05 8.40 4.24
N LEU A 294 15.00 8.93 3.61
CA LEU A 294 15.07 9.40 2.22
C LEU A 294 16.06 10.57 2.07
N ARG A 295 15.99 11.58 2.94
CA ARG A 295 16.90 12.72 2.92
C ARG A 295 18.36 12.33 3.07
N ALA A 296 18.66 11.35 3.92
CA ALA A 296 20.01 10.84 4.09
C ALA A 296 20.57 10.15 2.83
N HIS A 297 19.71 9.65 1.96
CA HIS A 297 20.10 9.06 0.67
C HIS A 297 20.22 10.09 -0.43
N GLU A 298 19.37 11.12 -0.49
CA GLU A 298 19.48 12.21 -1.48
C GLU A 298 20.82 12.96 -1.33
N THR A 299 21.23 13.28 -0.10
CA THR A 299 22.47 14.00 0.18
C THR A 299 23.75 13.20 -0.06
N ARG A 300 23.66 11.89 -0.33
CA ARG A 300 24.82 11.05 -0.68
C ARG A 300 25.08 10.96 -2.19
N HIS A 301 24.18 11.49 -2.99
CA HIS A 301 24.26 11.48 -4.46
C HIS A 301 24.58 12.84 -5.07
N ASP A 302 24.69 13.89 -4.24
CA ASP A 302 25.22 15.21 -4.58
C ASP A 302 26.71 15.30 -4.16
#